data_47f90bcdb1ba1a68083820cc50456f3d
#
_entry.id   47f90bcdb1ba1a68083820cc50456f3d
#
_cell.length_a   1.000
_cell.length_b   1.000
_cell.length_c   1.000
_cell.angle_alpha   90.00
_cell.angle_beta   90.00
_cell.angle_gamma   90.00
#
_symmetry.space_group_name_H-M   'P 1'
#
loop_
_entity.id
_entity.type
_entity.pdbx_description
1 polymer ?
#
loop_
_entity_poly.entity_id
_entity_poly.type
_entity_poly.pdbx_seq_one_letter_code
_entity_poly.pdbx_strand_id
1 'polypeptide(L)'
;MDLTTLLPNTLNALPDVSIGGDVFLLVLYVVAALLFSFLCSVAEAALLSITPSYIAGLKLTNPNKAEVLRRLKEEKLDQSLAAILTVNTIAHTAGAIGAGSKATAVFGSAWFGVFSAVMTLLILFLSEILPKTLGAVYWRQLTGLTAAYVNFLIKVMYPLILISEKFTKLISGGKNYNHFSRDEFVAMAGIGQEQGHINERESKIIRNLFLFKSVQASAIMTPRIVVSALQKNLTVSEALAAPDMMAFSRIPIHDSGLDSMAGFVLREDLLVAQNQGRGDVRLLEFRRDIMAVISSTPLSKLLETLLEHRQHIAVVVGEYGDTKGVVTLEDVVETLLGIEILDEGDKVEDMQQLARQMWAKRAERMGIRIETLPKAQNTVLPPS
;
A
#
# COMPACT_ATOMS: atom_id res chain seq x y z
N MET A 1 -1.82 66.40 -77.89
CA MET A 1 -2.52 65.14 -77.42
C MET A 1 -1.73 64.66 -76.24
N ASP A 2 -2.16 65.07 -75.02
CA ASP A 2 -1.37 64.90 -73.74
C ASP A 2 -1.52 63.49 -73.21
N LEU A 3 -0.37 62.84 -72.98
CA LEU A 3 -0.21 61.48 -72.53
C LEU A 3 -0.19 61.34 -71.01
N THR A 4 -0.71 62.35 -70.27
CA THR A 4 -0.63 62.39 -68.76
C THR A 4 -1.88 62.00 -68.02
N THR A 5 -2.94 61.43 -68.72
CA THR A 5 -4.22 61.15 -68.04
C THR A 5 -4.58 59.67 -67.89
N LEU A 6 -3.62 58.73 -67.95
CA LEU A 6 -3.89 57.31 -67.84
C LEU A 6 -3.01 56.57 -66.79
N LEU A 7 -2.72 57.22 -65.67
CA LEU A 7 -2.23 56.47 -64.49
C LEU A 7 -3.34 56.42 -63.46
N PRO A 8 -3.88 55.22 -63.09
CA PRO A 8 -4.83 55.14 -62.03
C PRO A 8 -4.14 55.43 -60.68
N ASN A 9 -4.77 56.32 -59.95
CA ASN A 9 -4.43 56.71 -58.55
C ASN A 9 -4.63 55.50 -57.59
N THR A 10 -3.84 54.46 -57.70
CA THR A 10 -3.87 53.28 -56.80
C THR A 10 -2.68 53.23 -55.86
N LEU A 11 -1.97 54.36 -55.64
CA LEU A 11 -0.77 54.38 -54.80
C LEU A 11 -0.96 54.98 -53.40
N ASN A 12 -2.22 55.25 -52.97
CA ASN A 12 -2.48 55.85 -51.64
C ASN A 12 -3.56 55.11 -50.88
N ALA A 13 -3.32 53.85 -50.59
CA ALA A 13 -4.05 53.12 -49.54
C ALA A 13 -3.13 52.05 -48.95
N LEU A 14 -1.96 52.44 -48.47
CA LEU A 14 -1.32 51.70 -47.40
C LEU A 14 -2.08 52.08 -46.12
N PRO A 15 -2.71 51.12 -45.42
CA PRO A 15 -3.28 51.44 -44.13
C PRO A 15 -2.16 51.98 -43.25
N ASP A 16 -2.39 53.12 -42.61
CA ASP A 16 -1.54 53.66 -41.52
C ASP A 16 -1.48 52.59 -40.44
N VAL A 17 -0.57 51.65 -40.58
CA VAL A 17 -0.26 50.65 -39.57
C VAL A 17 0.38 51.40 -38.43
N SER A 18 -0.41 51.64 -37.36
CA SER A 18 0.14 52.24 -36.16
C SER A 18 1.12 51.21 -35.57
N ILE A 19 2.40 51.31 -35.92
CA ILE A 19 3.48 50.41 -35.40
C ILE A 19 3.36 50.24 -33.90
N GLY A 20 2.97 51.30 -33.16
CA GLY A 20 2.68 51.21 -31.73
C GLY A 20 1.57 50.23 -31.33
N GLY A 21 0.49 50.14 -32.14
CA GLY A 21 -0.60 49.21 -31.91
C GLY A 21 -0.18 47.76 -32.15
N ASP A 22 0.61 47.48 -33.19
CA ASP A 22 1.09 46.15 -33.49
C ASP A 22 2.13 45.67 -32.49
N VAL A 23 3.01 46.53 -31.99
CA VAL A 23 3.95 46.23 -30.89
C VAL A 23 3.18 45.90 -29.60
N PHE A 24 2.16 46.67 -29.25
CA PHE A 24 1.33 46.42 -28.08
C PHE A 24 0.63 45.05 -28.18
N LEU A 25 0.01 44.73 -29.31
CA LEU A 25 -0.64 43.44 -29.55
C LEU A 25 0.35 42.28 -29.54
N LEU A 26 1.54 42.45 -30.12
CA LEU A 26 2.60 41.45 -30.06
C LEU A 26 2.97 41.10 -28.61
N VAL A 27 3.26 42.13 -27.80
CA VAL A 27 3.60 41.94 -26.38
C VAL A 27 2.43 41.29 -25.63
N LEU A 28 1.21 41.72 -25.90
CA LEU A 28 -0.01 41.13 -25.27
C LEU A 28 -0.15 39.67 -25.60
N TYR A 29 0.01 39.25 -26.86
CA TYR A 29 -0.07 37.84 -27.25
C TYR A 29 1.04 37.00 -26.61
N VAL A 30 2.27 37.49 -26.59
CA VAL A 30 3.41 36.80 -25.96
C VAL A 30 3.17 36.63 -24.46
N VAL A 31 2.83 37.72 -23.75
CA VAL A 31 2.60 37.71 -22.31
C VAL A 31 1.39 36.81 -21.97
N ALA A 32 0.30 36.91 -22.69
CA ALA A 32 -0.88 36.07 -22.46
C ALA A 32 -0.57 34.59 -22.68
N ALA A 33 0.12 34.24 -23.79
CA ALA A 33 0.52 32.88 -24.06
C ALA A 33 1.38 32.27 -22.94
N LEU A 34 2.44 33.00 -22.54
CA LEU A 34 3.37 32.57 -21.49
C LEU A 34 2.67 32.46 -20.12
N LEU A 35 1.81 33.40 -19.77
CA LEU A 35 1.12 33.43 -18.47
C LEU A 35 0.11 32.31 -18.33
N PHE A 36 -0.80 32.16 -19.31
CA PHE A 36 -1.80 31.10 -19.25
C PHE A 36 -1.16 29.71 -19.28
N SER A 37 -0.14 29.52 -20.11
CA SER A 37 0.61 28.27 -20.16
C SER A 37 1.38 28.02 -18.86
N PHE A 38 2.01 29.02 -18.29
CA PHE A 38 2.66 28.93 -16.98
C PHE A 38 1.70 28.42 -15.89
N LEU A 39 0.53 29.05 -15.78
CA LEU A 39 -0.47 28.67 -14.78
C LEU A 39 -0.98 27.22 -14.99
N CYS A 40 -1.22 26.82 -16.24
CA CYS A 40 -1.60 25.46 -16.59
C CYS A 40 -0.51 24.45 -16.21
N SER A 41 0.75 24.73 -16.53
CA SER A 41 1.88 23.87 -16.22
C SER A 41 2.13 23.70 -14.71
N VAL A 42 2.02 24.79 -13.93
CA VAL A 42 2.07 24.72 -12.46
C VAL A 42 0.93 23.86 -11.92
N ALA A 43 -0.29 24.10 -12.40
CA ALA A 43 -1.47 23.37 -11.92
C ALA A 43 -1.41 21.88 -12.26
N GLU A 44 -0.95 21.52 -13.46
CA GLU A 44 -0.73 20.14 -13.88
C GLU A 44 0.26 19.42 -12.96
N ALA A 45 1.46 20.00 -12.81
CA ALA A 45 2.51 19.40 -12.00
C ALA A 45 2.11 19.30 -10.52
N ALA A 46 1.47 20.33 -9.96
CA ALA A 46 0.99 20.31 -8.59
C ALA A 46 -0.11 19.26 -8.40
N LEU A 47 -1.10 19.17 -9.30
CA LEU A 47 -2.18 18.19 -9.23
C LEU A 47 -1.66 16.74 -9.31
N LEU A 48 -0.71 16.48 -10.20
CA LEU A 48 -0.10 15.15 -10.35
C LEU A 48 0.74 14.77 -9.13
N SER A 49 1.39 15.72 -8.48
CA SER A 49 2.22 15.49 -7.28
C SER A 49 1.42 15.27 -5.99
N ILE A 50 0.12 15.58 -5.96
CA ILE A 50 -0.74 15.31 -4.80
C ILE A 50 -0.88 13.81 -4.61
N THR A 51 -0.54 13.31 -3.40
CA THR A 51 -0.65 11.89 -3.04
C THR A 51 -1.97 11.56 -2.35
N PRO A 52 -2.53 10.35 -2.51
CA PRO A 52 -3.72 9.92 -1.78
C PRO A 52 -3.54 9.97 -0.25
N SER A 53 -2.33 9.65 0.24
CA SER A 53 -1.99 9.73 1.67
C SER A 53 -2.08 11.15 2.23
N TYR A 54 -1.67 12.16 1.45
CA TYR A 54 -1.82 13.56 1.84
C TYR A 54 -3.29 13.97 1.93
N ILE A 55 -4.13 13.56 0.96
CA ILE A 55 -5.57 13.82 0.97
C ILE A 55 -6.21 13.18 2.20
N ALA A 56 -5.86 11.93 2.52
CA ALA A 56 -6.35 11.22 3.70
C ALA A 56 -5.94 11.93 5.01
N GLY A 57 -4.69 12.37 5.12
CA GLY A 57 -4.22 13.16 6.28
C GLY A 57 -4.93 14.50 6.41
N LEU A 58 -5.18 15.19 5.28
CA LEU A 58 -5.89 16.48 5.26
C LEU A 58 -7.35 16.34 5.69
N LYS A 59 -7.98 15.18 5.53
CA LYS A 59 -9.35 14.92 5.95
C LYS A 59 -9.56 15.14 7.46
N LEU A 60 -8.52 14.94 8.27
CA LEU A 60 -8.56 15.14 9.72
C LEU A 60 -8.48 16.62 10.11
N THR A 61 -7.81 17.46 9.31
CA THR A 61 -7.56 18.87 9.64
C THR A 61 -8.44 19.83 8.85
N ASN A 62 -8.76 19.52 7.60
CA ASN A 62 -9.59 20.35 6.73
C ASN A 62 -10.43 19.48 5.76
N PRO A 63 -11.59 18.95 6.23
CA PRO A 63 -12.42 18.04 5.47
C PRO A 63 -12.87 18.59 4.11
N ASN A 64 -13.25 19.87 4.05
CA ASN A 64 -13.73 20.50 2.83
C ASN A 64 -12.67 20.56 1.74
N LYS A 65 -11.43 20.94 2.11
CA LYS A 65 -10.31 20.99 1.18
C LYS A 65 -9.92 19.58 0.72
N ALA A 66 -9.92 18.60 1.64
CA ALA A 66 -9.64 17.20 1.32
C ALA A 66 -10.66 16.66 0.30
N GLU A 67 -11.95 16.95 0.47
CA GLU A 67 -12.99 16.48 -0.46
C GLU A 67 -12.85 17.07 -1.86
N VAL A 68 -12.53 18.37 -1.97
CA VAL A 68 -12.27 18.99 -3.27
C VAL A 68 -11.08 18.36 -3.97
N LEU A 69 -9.97 18.15 -3.24
CA LEU A 69 -8.76 17.53 -3.79
C LEU A 69 -9.01 16.07 -4.20
N ARG A 70 -9.73 15.31 -3.37
CA ARG A 70 -10.13 13.93 -3.65
C ARG A 70 -10.92 13.85 -4.96
N ARG A 71 -11.92 14.75 -5.10
CA ARG A 71 -12.74 14.81 -6.31
C ARG A 71 -11.92 15.10 -7.56
N LEU A 72 -10.97 16.05 -7.50
CA LEU A 72 -10.15 16.44 -8.64
C LEU A 72 -9.09 15.39 -9.00
N LYS A 73 -8.50 14.72 -7.98
CA LYS A 73 -7.38 13.79 -8.14
C LYS A 73 -7.80 12.33 -8.32
N GLU A 74 -8.90 11.90 -7.69
CA GLU A 74 -9.31 10.50 -7.67
C GLU A 74 -10.56 10.26 -8.56
N GLU A 75 -11.58 11.12 -8.47
CA GLU A 75 -12.83 10.90 -9.20
C GLU A 75 -12.83 11.51 -10.60
N LYS A 76 -12.20 12.68 -10.76
CA LYS A 76 -12.27 13.50 -11.98
C LYS A 76 -10.90 13.88 -12.53
N LEU A 77 -9.91 13.00 -12.35
CA LEU A 77 -8.56 13.28 -12.81
C LEU A 77 -8.51 13.53 -14.32
N ASP A 78 -9.19 12.70 -15.09
CA ASP A 78 -9.25 12.83 -16.55
C ASP A 78 -9.85 14.17 -16.99
N GLN A 79 -10.94 14.61 -16.32
CA GLN A 79 -11.56 15.92 -16.57
C GLN A 79 -10.61 17.07 -16.20
N SER A 80 -9.93 16.94 -15.08
CA SER A 80 -8.97 17.94 -14.59
C SER A 80 -7.82 18.12 -15.55
N LEU A 81 -7.21 17.02 -15.99
CA LEU A 81 -6.11 17.03 -16.95
C LEU A 81 -6.56 17.51 -18.34
N ALA A 82 -7.74 17.04 -18.81
CA ALA A 82 -8.28 17.50 -20.09
C ALA A 82 -8.52 19.01 -20.11
N ALA A 83 -9.05 19.59 -19.01
CA ALA A 83 -9.26 21.03 -18.90
C ALA A 83 -7.95 21.80 -18.96
N ILE A 84 -6.93 21.36 -18.17
CA ILE A 84 -5.61 22.00 -18.13
C ILE A 84 -4.93 21.93 -19.50
N LEU A 85 -4.87 20.73 -20.11
CA LEU A 85 -4.21 20.50 -21.39
C LEU A 85 -4.89 21.28 -22.52
N THR A 86 -6.22 21.35 -22.53
CA THR A 86 -6.96 22.12 -23.54
C THR A 86 -6.60 23.60 -23.49
N VAL A 87 -6.63 24.22 -22.31
CA VAL A 87 -6.30 25.65 -22.16
C VAL A 87 -4.83 25.89 -22.47
N ASN A 88 -3.93 25.00 -22.04
CA ASN A 88 -2.51 25.09 -22.36
C ASN A 88 -2.26 25.04 -23.87
N THR A 89 -2.91 24.12 -24.58
CA THR A 89 -2.79 24.01 -26.04
C THR A 89 -3.35 25.25 -26.76
N ILE A 90 -4.50 25.77 -26.31
CA ILE A 90 -5.08 27.00 -26.86
C ILE A 90 -4.12 28.18 -26.64
N ALA A 91 -3.56 28.33 -25.42
CA ALA A 91 -2.63 29.38 -25.10
C ALA A 91 -1.38 29.37 -26.00
N HIS A 92 -0.79 28.17 -26.17
CA HIS A 92 0.38 28.00 -27.06
C HIS A 92 0.03 28.29 -28.51
N THR A 93 -1.04 27.67 -29.03
CA THR A 93 -1.39 27.76 -30.46
C THR A 93 -1.86 29.15 -30.84
N ALA A 94 -2.89 29.67 -30.17
CA ALA A 94 -3.43 31.00 -30.44
C ALA A 94 -2.40 32.09 -30.15
N GLY A 95 -1.65 31.96 -29.05
CA GLY A 95 -0.60 32.91 -28.68
C GLY A 95 0.54 32.92 -29.67
N ALA A 96 1.07 31.76 -30.08
CA ALA A 96 2.15 31.68 -31.06
C ALA A 96 1.73 32.21 -32.45
N ILE A 97 0.54 31.87 -32.92
CA ILE A 97 0.01 32.36 -34.20
C ILE A 97 -0.22 33.87 -34.16
N GLY A 98 -0.85 34.37 -33.07
CA GLY A 98 -1.11 35.81 -32.91
C GLY A 98 0.19 36.64 -32.80
N ALA A 99 1.12 36.16 -31.96
CA ALA A 99 2.43 36.78 -31.80
C ALA A 99 3.24 36.72 -33.11
N GLY A 100 3.26 35.59 -33.81
CA GLY A 100 3.98 35.43 -35.09
C GLY A 100 3.46 36.36 -36.20
N SER A 101 2.13 36.49 -36.30
CA SER A 101 1.50 37.44 -37.25
C SER A 101 1.92 38.91 -36.96
N LYS A 102 1.90 39.31 -35.71
CA LYS A 102 2.30 40.66 -35.29
C LYS A 102 3.81 40.90 -35.39
N ALA A 103 4.62 39.87 -35.08
CA ALA A 103 6.07 39.94 -35.26
C ALA A 103 6.46 40.15 -36.70
N THR A 104 5.77 39.51 -37.65
CA THR A 104 6.00 39.75 -39.09
C THR A 104 5.64 41.16 -39.50
N ALA A 105 4.57 41.75 -38.96
CA ALA A 105 4.20 43.13 -39.20
C ALA A 105 5.21 44.14 -38.63
N VAL A 106 5.75 43.87 -37.44
CA VAL A 106 6.69 44.77 -36.73
C VAL A 106 8.11 44.64 -37.24
N PHE A 107 8.63 43.42 -37.41
CA PHE A 107 10.05 43.15 -37.73
C PHE A 107 10.30 42.76 -39.19
N GLY A 108 9.24 42.50 -39.95
CA GLY A 108 9.33 41.99 -41.32
C GLY A 108 9.49 40.48 -41.40
N SER A 109 9.22 39.91 -42.57
CA SER A 109 9.24 38.48 -42.81
C SER A 109 10.60 37.80 -42.63
N ALA A 110 11.69 38.54 -42.85
CA ALA A 110 13.07 38.03 -42.70
C ALA A 110 13.40 37.60 -41.24
N TRP A 111 12.78 38.21 -40.25
CA TRP A 111 13.01 37.95 -38.82
C TRP A 111 12.06 36.88 -38.23
N PHE A 112 11.09 36.40 -38.98
CA PHE A 112 10.09 35.45 -38.48
C PHE A 112 10.71 34.17 -37.94
N GLY A 113 11.76 33.64 -38.60
CA GLY A 113 12.45 32.42 -38.14
C GLY A 113 13.13 32.61 -36.79
N VAL A 114 13.82 33.75 -36.60
CA VAL A 114 14.49 34.08 -35.33
C VAL A 114 13.46 34.29 -34.23
N PHE A 115 12.38 35.04 -34.49
CA PHE A 115 11.28 35.22 -33.53
C PHE A 115 10.66 33.91 -33.11
N SER A 116 10.36 33.01 -34.06
CA SER A 116 9.77 31.69 -33.78
C SER A 116 10.69 30.82 -32.91
N ALA A 117 12.00 30.85 -33.16
CA ALA A 117 12.99 30.15 -32.34
C ALA A 117 13.02 30.68 -30.91
N VAL A 118 13.09 32.02 -30.76
CA VAL A 118 13.06 32.66 -29.43
C VAL A 118 11.75 32.37 -28.70
N MET A 119 10.62 32.49 -29.37
CA MET A 119 9.30 32.21 -28.79
C MET A 119 9.19 30.73 -28.31
N THR A 120 9.69 29.79 -29.12
CA THR A 120 9.74 28.36 -28.73
C THR A 120 10.56 28.13 -27.46
N LEU A 121 11.74 28.78 -27.35
CA LEU A 121 12.56 28.67 -26.15
C LEU A 121 11.90 29.32 -24.94
N LEU A 122 11.26 30.47 -25.10
CA LEU A 122 10.50 31.14 -24.03
C LEU A 122 9.36 30.24 -23.52
N ILE A 123 8.58 29.65 -24.42
CA ILE A 123 7.51 28.72 -24.06
C ILE A 123 8.12 27.53 -23.31
N LEU A 124 9.15 26.89 -23.87
CA LEU A 124 9.75 25.69 -23.29
C LEU A 124 10.29 25.94 -21.86
N PHE A 125 11.09 26.98 -21.69
CA PHE A 125 11.74 27.25 -20.41
C PHE A 125 10.80 27.93 -19.40
N LEU A 126 10.15 29.04 -19.80
CA LEU A 126 9.35 29.85 -18.89
C LEU A 126 7.95 29.33 -18.65
N SER A 127 7.35 28.59 -19.64
CA SER A 127 5.96 28.12 -19.51
C SER A 127 5.81 26.64 -19.29
N GLU A 128 6.87 25.82 -19.50
CA GLU A 128 6.80 24.38 -19.29
C GLU A 128 7.79 23.89 -18.23
N ILE A 129 9.10 24.01 -18.45
CA ILE A 129 10.11 23.38 -17.57
C ILE A 129 10.07 24.03 -16.17
N LEU A 130 10.22 25.35 -16.11
CA LEU A 130 10.27 26.08 -14.85
C LEU A 130 8.97 25.93 -14.03
N PRO A 131 7.77 26.14 -14.60
CA PRO A 131 6.53 26.03 -13.84
C PRO A 131 6.19 24.60 -13.43
N LYS A 132 6.50 23.58 -14.24
CA LYS A 132 6.34 22.17 -13.85
C LYS A 132 7.23 21.82 -12.66
N THR A 133 8.47 22.30 -12.67
CA THR A 133 9.38 22.11 -11.52
C THR A 133 8.85 22.81 -10.27
N LEU A 134 8.39 24.07 -10.39
CA LEU A 134 7.78 24.79 -9.26
C LEU A 134 6.52 24.08 -8.74
N GLY A 135 5.65 23.64 -9.63
CA GLY A 135 4.45 22.91 -9.29
C GLY A 135 4.75 21.61 -8.54
N ALA A 136 5.75 20.85 -9.00
CA ALA A 136 6.15 19.59 -8.38
C ALA A 136 6.85 19.77 -7.02
N VAL A 137 7.66 20.82 -6.84
CA VAL A 137 8.36 21.08 -5.57
C VAL A 137 7.44 21.69 -4.52
N TYR A 138 6.65 22.68 -4.91
CA TYR A 138 5.80 23.44 -3.98
C TYR A 138 4.33 22.99 -3.96
N TRP A 139 4.01 21.79 -4.44
CA TRP A 139 2.65 21.31 -4.60
C TRP A 139 1.80 21.40 -3.32
N ARG A 140 2.40 21.12 -2.13
CA ARG A 140 1.68 21.19 -0.85
C ARG A 140 1.12 22.56 -0.54
N GLN A 141 1.88 23.60 -0.84
CA GLN A 141 1.49 25.01 -0.62
C GLN A 141 0.49 25.47 -1.69
N LEU A 142 0.62 24.95 -2.90
CA LEU A 142 -0.20 25.30 -4.06
C LEU A 142 -1.54 24.57 -4.13
N THR A 143 -1.80 23.57 -3.29
CA THR A 143 -3.03 22.72 -3.35
C THR A 143 -4.32 23.53 -3.41
N GLY A 144 -4.44 24.63 -2.63
CA GLY A 144 -5.64 25.45 -2.60
C GLY A 144 -5.86 26.25 -3.89
N LEU A 145 -4.78 26.91 -4.38
CA LEU A 145 -4.82 27.67 -5.63
C LEU A 145 -5.05 26.73 -6.83
N THR A 146 -4.34 25.61 -6.89
CA THR A 146 -4.50 24.59 -7.93
C THR A 146 -5.94 24.08 -7.96
N ALA A 147 -6.53 23.74 -6.82
CA ALA A 147 -7.91 23.26 -6.76
C ALA A 147 -8.91 24.31 -7.26
N ALA A 148 -8.76 25.56 -6.86
CA ALA A 148 -9.64 26.65 -7.32
C ALA A 148 -9.51 26.89 -8.83
N TYR A 149 -8.25 26.95 -9.33
CA TYR A 149 -7.95 27.17 -10.73
C TYR A 149 -8.47 26.01 -11.61
N VAL A 150 -8.19 24.77 -11.24
CA VAL A 150 -8.65 23.59 -12.01
C VAL A 150 -10.19 23.49 -12.03
N ASN A 151 -10.86 23.74 -10.91
CA ASN A 151 -12.33 23.80 -10.89
C ASN A 151 -12.89 24.89 -11.80
N PHE A 152 -12.22 26.06 -11.87
CA PHE A 152 -12.58 27.12 -12.80
C PHE A 152 -12.41 26.65 -14.25
N LEU A 153 -11.26 26.04 -14.59
CA LEU A 153 -11.00 25.52 -15.93
C LEU A 153 -12.01 24.45 -16.35
N ILE A 154 -12.35 23.51 -15.47
CA ILE A 154 -13.37 22.49 -15.75
C ILE A 154 -14.70 23.14 -16.10
N LYS A 155 -15.12 24.18 -15.38
CA LYS A 155 -16.40 24.89 -15.68
C LYS A 155 -16.37 25.58 -17.02
N VAL A 156 -15.26 26.26 -17.36
CA VAL A 156 -15.12 27.02 -18.62
C VAL A 156 -14.99 26.06 -19.82
N MET A 157 -14.22 24.99 -19.65
CA MET A 157 -13.94 24.01 -20.73
C MET A 157 -14.93 22.84 -20.77
N TYR A 158 -16.01 22.88 -19.99
CA TYR A 158 -16.96 21.79 -19.85
C TYR A 158 -17.43 21.17 -21.18
N PRO A 159 -17.80 21.97 -22.22
CA PRO A 159 -18.24 21.38 -23.49
C PRO A 159 -17.16 20.57 -24.21
N LEU A 160 -15.89 21.00 -24.13
CA LEU A 160 -14.76 20.26 -24.73
C LEU A 160 -14.43 19.00 -23.92
N ILE A 161 -14.54 19.08 -22.58
CA ILE A 161 -14.31 17.94 -21.69
C ILE A 161 -15.29 16.80 -22.00
N LEU A 162 -16.56 17.09 -22.25
CA LEU A 162 -17.55 16.08 -22.61
C LEU A 162 -17.17 15.30 -23.89
N ILE A 163 -16.55 15.98 -24.84
CA ILE A 163 -16.04 15.32 -26.06
C ILE A 163 -14.86 14.40 -25.71
N SER A 164 -13.89 14.92 -24.94
CA SER A 164 -12.73 14.16 -24.51
C SER A 164 -13.12 12.90 -23.72
N GLU A 165 -14.09 12.99 -22.79
CA GLU A 165 -14.57 11.85 -22.02
C GLU A 165 -15.13 10.73 -22.87
N LYS A 166 -15.86 11.07 -23.95
CA LYS A 166 -16.40 10.05 -24.87
C LYS A 166 -15.25 9.26 -25.51
N PHE A 167 -14.17 9.94 -25.92
CA PHE A 167 -13.01 9.28 -26.49
C PHE A 167 -12.27 8.43 -25.45
N THR A 168 -12.04 8.96 -24.25
CA THR A 168 -11.37 8.22 -23.16
C THR A 168 -12.16 6.97 -22.78
N LYS A 169 -13.49 7.05 -22.65
CA LYS A 169 -14.35 5.88 -22.35
C LYS A 169 -14.31 4.83 -23.44
N LEU A 170 -14.21 5.26 -24.71
CA LEU A 170 -14.07 4.33 -25.84
C LEU A 170 -12.76 3.53 -25.78
N ILE A 171 -11.67 4.17 -25.33
CA ILE A 171 -10.33 3.56 -25.25
C ILE A 171 -10.15 2.73 -23.97
N SER A 172 -10.59 3.24 -22.80
CA SER A 172 -10.34 2.62 -21.50
C SER A 172 -11.27 1.45 -21.17
N GLY A 173 -12.33 1.22 -21.96
CA GLY A 173 -13.27 0.11 -21.72
C GLY A 173 -13.93 0.13 -20.33
N GLY A 174 -13.93 1.27 -19.63
CA GLY A 174 -14.59 1.45 -18.32
C GLY A 174 -13.84 0.83 -17.13
N LYS A 175 -12.58 0.46 -17.27
CA LYS A 175 -11.77 -0.08 -16.14
C LYS A 175 -11.31 1.04 -15.23
N ASN A 176 -11.77 1.02 -14.00
CA ASN A 176 -11.21 1.85 -12.92
C ASN A 176 -9.91 1.21 -12.40
N TYR A 177 -8.77 1.88 -12.59
CA TYR A 177 -7.44 1.40 -12.21
C TYR A 177 -7.02 1.72 -10.76
N ASN A 178 -7.91 2.22 -9.91
CA ASN A 178 -7.56 2.75 -8.59
C ASN A 178 -7.90 1.79 -7.44
N HIS A 179 -7.36 0.58 -7.45
CA HIS A 179 -7.38 -0.27 -6.25
C HIS A 179 -5.96 -0.53 -5.78
N PHE A 180 -5.58 0.06 -4.65
CA PHE A 180 -4.38 -0.33 -3.93
C PHE A 180 -4.47 -1.81 -3.60
N SER A 181 -3.54 -2.59 -4.13
CA SER A 181 -3.41 -4.01 -3.83
C SER A 181 -2.72 -4.20 -2.47
N ARG A 182 -2.90 -5.38 -1.87
CA ARG A 182 -2.16 -5.73 -0.64
C ARG A 182 -0.65 -5.71 -0.85
N ASP A 183 -0.21 -6.15 -2.02
CA ASP A 183 1.20 -6.20 -2.39
C ASP A 183 1.82 -4.79 -2.49
N GLU A 184 1.04 -3.80 -2.95
CA GLU A 184 1.46 -2.39 -2.94
C GLU A 184 1.65 -1.85 -1.52
N PHE A 185 0.80 -2.23 -0.55
CA PHE A 185 1.00 -1.85 0.85
C PHE A 185 2.28 -2.46 1.44
N VAL A 186 2.56 -3.74 1.13
CA VAL A 186 3.80 -4.40 1.54
C VAL A 186 5.02 -3.71 0.93
N ALA A 187 4.96 -3.39 -0.37
CA ALA A 187 6.02 -2.65 -1.06
C ALA A 187 6.22 -1.25 -0.45
N MET A 188 5.14 -0.52 -0.14
CA MET A 188 5.22 0.79 0.53
C MET A 188 5.88 0.71 1.91
N ALA A 189 5.61 -0.35 2.68
CA ALA A 189 6.28 -0.58 3.96
C ALA A 189 7.79 -0.80 3.77
N GLY A 190 8.21 -1.52 2.73
CA GLY A 190 9.61 -1.69 2.36
C GLY A 190 10.29 -0.35 2.02
N ILE A 191 9.66 0.45 1.17
CA ILE A 191 10.14 1.80 0.81
C ILE A 191 10.24 2.70 2.05
N GLY A 192 9.24 2.65 2.95
CA GLY A 192 9.25 3.41 4.21
C GLY A 192 10.41 3.02 5.11
N GLN A 193 10.79 1.74 5.13
CA GLN A 193 11.96 1.23 5.85
C GLN A 193 13.26 1.75 5.23
N GLU A 194 13.43 1.66 3.90
CA GLU A 194 14.62 2.17 3.20
C GLU A 194 14.83 3.67 3.39
N GLN A 195 13.75 4.43 3.48
CA GLN A 195 13.78 5.88 3.74
C GLN A 195 13.93 6.24 5.23
N GLY A 196 13.99 5.25 6.13
CA GLY A 196 14.14 5.47 7.56
C GLY A 196 12.89 6.03 8.27
N HIS A 197 11.71 5.98 7.64
CA HIS A 197 10.45 6.43 8.23
C HIS A 197 9.82 5.40 9.18
N ILE A 198 10.08 4.12 8.94
CA ILE A 198 9.70 3.00 9.81
C ILE A 198 10.93 2.10 10.00
N ASN A 199 11.01 1.43 11.14
CA ASN A 199 12.10 0.51 11.40
C ASN A 199 11.85 -0.88 10.79
N GLU A 200 12.88 -1.73 10.76
CA GLU A 200 12.80 -3.08 10.20
C GLU A 200 11.72 -3.94 10.86
N ARG A 201 11.57 -3.82 12.19
CA ARG A 201 10.56 -4.56 12.95
C ARG A 201 9.14 -4.16 12.59
N GLU A 202 8.89 -2.86 12.43
CA GLU A 202 7.60 -2.33 12.01
C GLU A 202 7.24 -2.78 10.59
N SER A 203 8.20 -2.72 9.66
CA SER A 203 8.04 -3.21 8.29
C SER A 203 7.70 -4.71 8.26
N LYS A 204 8.39 -5.51 9.08
CA LYS A 204 8.15 -6.95 9.22
C LYS A 204 6.76 -7.26 9.75
N ILE A 205 6.29 -6.54 10.79
CA ILE A 205 4.93 -6.69 11.33
C ILE A 205 3.87 -6.37 10.27
N ILE A 206 4.03 -5.28 9.51
CA ILE A 206 3.11 -4.91 8.44
C ILE A 206 3.04 -6.02 7.40
N ARG A 207 4.17 -6.56 6.96
CA ARG A 207 4.24 -7.67 6.01
C ARG A 207 3.53 -8.91 6.53
N ASN A 208 3.83 -9.31 7.77
CA ASN A 208 3.22 -10.49 8.39
C ASN A 208 1.71 -10.34 8.54
N LEU A 209 1.22 -9.13 8.87
CA LEU A 209 -0.22 -8.84 8.97
C LEU A 209 -0.96 -9.14 7.66
N PHE A 210 -0.39 -8.76 6.50
CA PHE A 210 -1.00 -9.04 5.20
C PHE A 210 -0.97 -10.51 4.83
N LEU A 211 0.08 -11.23 5.23
CA LEU A 211 0.25 -12.67 4.98
C LEU A 211 -0.52 -13.54 5.98
N PHE A 212 -0.92 -12.98 7.12
CA PHE A 212 -1.59 -13.68 8.21
C PHE A 212 -2.87 -14.44 7.80
N LYS A 213 -3.56 -13.95 6.78
CA LYS A 213 -4.76 -14.62 6.22
C LYS A 213 -4.44 -15.84 5.37
N SER A 214 -3.22 -15.96 4.85
CA SER A 214 -2.79 -17.05 3.99
C SER A 214 -2.07 -18.17 4.73
N VAL A 215 -1.54 -17.88 5.93
CA VAL A 215 -0.89 -18.87 6.78
C VAL A 215 -1.93 -19.68 7.54
N GLN A 216 -1.73 -20.98 7.63
CA GLN A 216 -2.64 -21.95 8.28
C GLN A 216 -2.11 -22.38 9.65
N ALA A 217 -3.00 -22.87 10.51
CA ALA A 217 -2.67 -23.40 11.84
C ALA A 217 -1.59 -24.49 11.79
N SER A 218 -1.63 -25.35 10.77
CA SER A 218 -0.61 -26.38 10.53
C SER A 218 0.80 -25.87 10.33
N ALA A 219 0.95 -24.62 9.90
CA ALA A 219 2.27 -24.02 9.64
C ALA A 219 2.97 -23.53 10.92
N ILE A 220 2.19 -23.24 11.98
CA ILE A 220 2.73 -22.67 13.23
C ILE A 220 2.56 -23.61 14.45
N MET A 221 1.72 -24.62 14.35
CA MET A 221 1.47 -25.54 15.48
C MET A 221 2.73 -26.23 15.98
N THR A 222 2.77 -26.54 17.25
CA THR A 222 3.68 -27.54 17.81
C THR A 222 3.28 -28.92 17.31
N PRO A 223 4.10 -29.58 16.49
CA PRO A 223 3.72 -30.88 15.88
C PRO A 223 3.53 -31.98 16.92
N ARG A 224 2.61 -32.90 16.64
CA ARG A 224 2.25 -34.05 17.52
C ARG A 224 3.44 -34.77 18.14
N ILE A 225 4.52 -34.96 17.39
CA ILE A 225 5.69 -35.75 17.83
C ILE A 225 6.49 -35.11 18.95
N VAL A 226 6.30 -33.83 19.21
CA VAL A 226 6.96 -33.05 20.26
C VAL A 226 5.96 -32.52 21.30
N VAL A 227 4.66 -32.80 21.15
CA VAL A 227 3.65 -32.44 22.15
C VAL A 227 3.87 -33.26 23.41
N SER A 228 4.13 -32.59 24.52
CA SER A 228 4.14 -33.17 25.84
C SER A 228 2.72 -33.15 26.41
N ALA A 229 2.14 -34.33 26.63
CA ALA A 229 0.80 -34.50 27.20
C ALA A 229 0.81 -35.59 28.26
N LEU A 230 -0.08 -35.48 29.24
CA LEU A 230 -0.17 -36.44 30.37
C LEU A 230 -1.48 -37.26 30.30
N GLN A 231 -1.44 -38.46 30.88
CA GLN A 231 -2.66 -39.26 31.03
C GLN A 231 -3.57 -38.64 32.10
N LYS A 232 -4.86 -38.47 31.81
CA LYS A 232 -5.85 -37.81 32.70
C LYS A 232 -5.99 -38.43 34.07
N ASN A 233 -5.65 -39.71 34.21
CA ASN A 233 -5.77 -40.48 35.46
C ASN A 233 -4.56 -40.38 36.38
N LEU A 234 -3.46 -39.76 35.95
CA LEU A 234 -2.29 -39.50 36.83
C LEU A 234 -2.69 -38.58 37.97
N THR A 235 -2.04 -38.78 39.09
CA THR A 235 -2.14 -37.87 40.26
C THR A 235 -1.33 -36.59 40.04
N VAL A 236 -1.64 -35.57 40.83
CA VAL A 236 -0.89 -34.32 40.83
C VAL A 236 0.59 -34.56 41.12
N SER A 237 0.90 -35.39 42.13
CA SER A 237 2.29 -35.72 42.50
C SER A 237 3.04 -36.43 41.37
N GLU A 238 2.40 -37.38 40.68
CA GLU A 238 3.00 -38.06 39.53
C GLU A 238 3.24 -37.11 38.36
N ALA A 239 2.28 -36.21 38.09
CA ALA A 239 2.39 -35.22 37.03
C ALA A 239 3.55 -34.25 37.25
N LEU A 240 3.70 -33.76 38.51
CA LEU A 240 4.79 -32.84 38.87
C LEU A 240 6.16 -33.53 38.87
N ALA A 241 6.22 -34.84 39.07
CA ALA A 241 7.44 -35.64 39.00
C ALA A 241 7.83 -36.00 37.55
N ALA A 242 6.94 -35.78 36.57
CA ALA A 242 7.23 -36.12 35.18
C ALA A 242 8.29 -35.15 34.58
N PRO A 243 9.26 -35.70 33.81
CA PRO A 243 10.30 -34.88 33.18
C PRO A 243 9.69 -33.82 32.26
N ASP A 244 10.29 -32.63 32.26
CA ASP A 244 9.96 -31.51 31.38
C ASP A 244 8.55 -30.88 31.54
N MET A 245 7.69 -31.41 32.42
CA MET A 245 6.35 -30.86 32.67
C MET A 245 6.39 -29.45 33.27
N MET A 246 7.42 -29.13 34.00
CA MET A 246 7.61 -27.81 34.59
C MET A 246 7.91 -26.70 33.58
N ALA A 247 8.26 -27.06 32.36
CA ALA A 247 8.52 -26.10 31.29
C ALA A 247 7.22 -25.49 30.72
N PHE A 248 6.07 -26.19 30.83
CA PHE A 248 4.83 -25.78 30.17
C PHE A 248 3.81 -25.23 31.18
N SER A 249 3.24 -24.06 30.90
CA SER A 249 2.17 -23.47 31.73
C SER A 249 0.83 -24.17 31.56
N ARG A 250 0.55 -24.72 30.37
CA ARG A 250 -0.68 -25.47 30.00
C ARG A 250 -0.29 -26.83 29.51
N ILE A 251 -0.75 -27.86 30.19
CA ILE A 251 -0.37 -29.23 29.91
C ILE A 251 -1.59 -29.98 29.37
N PRO A 252 -1.58 -30.38 28.10
CA PRO A 252 -2.66 -31.22 27.55
C PRO A 252 -2.78 -32.54 28.28
N ILE A 253 -4.00 -33.02 28.50
CA ILE A 253 -4.29 -34.34 29.06
C ILE A 253 -5.09 -35.18 28.09
N HIS A 254 -4.80 -36.50 28.09
CA HIS A 254 -5.45 -37.45 27.18
C HIS A 254 -5.97 -38.68 27.92
N ASP A 255 -6.85 -39.46 27.27
CA ASP A 255 -7.32 -40.72 27.78
C ASP A 255 -6.36 -41.86 27.41
N SER A 256 -6.43 -42.33 26.18
CA SER A 256 -5.65 -43.47 25.68
C SER A 256 -4.49 -43.07 24.75
N GLY A 257 -4.34 -41.81 24.42
CA GLY A 257 -3.30 -41.24 23.56
C GLY A 257 -3.70 -39.91 22.99
N LEU A 258 -2.81 -39.30 22.19
CA LEU A 258 -2.98 -37.94 21.67
C LEU A 258 -4.23 -37.75 20.80
N ASP A 259 -4.77 -38.80 20.20
CA ASP A 259 -6.02 -38.72 19.42
C ASP A 259 -7.28 -38.68 20.32
N SER A 260 -7.14 -38.92 21.60
CA SER A 260 -8.20 -38.83 22.60
C SER A 260 -7.91 -37.76 23.65
N MET A 261 -7.67 -36.54 23.19
CA MET A 261 -7.45 -35.38 24.08
C MET A 261 -8.69 -35.16 24.94
N ALA A 262 -8.49 -35.14 26.26
CA ALA A 262 -9.55 -34.93 27.24
C ALA A 262 -9.68 -33.44 27.64
N GLY A 263 -8.64 -32.64 27.47
CA GLY A 263 -8.58 -31.25 27.87
C GLY A 263 -7.14 -30.82 28.17
N PHE A 264 -6.98 -29.83 29.04
CA PHE A 264 -5.68 -29.44 29.58
C PHE A 264 -5.77 -29.06 31.06
N VAL A 265 -4.64 -29.04 31.74
CA VAL A 265 -4.51 -28.56 33.11
C VAL A 265 -3.50 -27.43 33.18
N LEU A 266 -3.65 -26.54 34.16
CA LEU A 266 -2.66 -25.48 34.42
C LEU A 266 -1.61 -25.98 35.40
N ARG A 267 -0.33 -25.77 35.09
CA ARG A 267 0.79 -26.06 36.02
C ARG A 267 0.58 -25.39 37.39
N GLU A 268 0.10 -24.14 37.37
CA GLU A 268 -0.17 -23.38 38.61
C GLU A 268 -1.18 -24.09 39.51
N ASP A 269 -2.30 -24.56 38.95
CA ASP A 269 -3.34 -25.29 39.70
C ASP A 269 -2.75 -26.54 40.37
N LEU A 270 -1.86 -27.26 39.67
CA LEU A 270 -1.21 -28.48 40.21
C LEU A 270 -0.25 -28.14 41.32
N LEU A 271 0.56 -27.08 41.20
CA LEU A 271 1.47 -26.64 42.21
C LEU A 271 0.73 -26.17 43.49
N VAL A 272 -0.37 -25.47 43.36
CA VAL A 272 -1.24 -25.06 44.45
C VAL A 272 -1.84 -26.29 45.15
N ALA A 273 -2.36 -27.25 44.36
CA ALA A 273 -2.93 -28.50 44.90
C ALA A 273 -1.89 -29.31 45.66
N GLN A 274 -0.66 -29.44 45.15
CA GLN A 274 0.42 -30.15 45.82
C GLN A 274 0.77 -29.49 47.16
N ASN A 275 0.85 -28.17 47.21
CA ASN A 275 1.15 -27.41 48.41
C ASN A 275 0.02 -27.52 49.49
N GLN A 276 -1.22 -27.73 49.04
CA GLN A 276 -2.36 -27.97 49.91
C GLN A 276 -2.49 -29.43 50.40
N GLY A 277 -1.54 -30.30 50.11
CA GLY A 277 -1.60 -31.71 50.46
C GLY A 277 -2.53 -32.54 49.60
N ARG A 278 -2.97 -32.03 48.43
CA ARG A 278 -3.87 -32.71 47.46
C ARG A 278 -3.11 -33.42 46.37
N GLY A 279 -1.91 -33.91 46.65
CA GLY A 279 -1.05 -34.59 45.68
C GLY A 279 -1.63 -35.87 45.07
N ASP A 280 -2.52 -36.54 45.78
CA ASP A 280 -3.15 -37.81 45.38
C ASP A 280 -4.38 -37.61 44.47
N VAL A 281 -4.82 -36.36 44.25
CA VAL A 281 -5.95 -36.01 43.41
C VAL A 281 -5.59 -36.22 41.95
N ARG A 282 -6.51 -36.74 41.15
CA ARG A 282 -6.29 -36.98 39.69
C ARG A 282 -6.33 -35.71 38.89
N LEU A 283 -5.55 -35.63 37.77
CA LEU A 283 -5.52 -34.51 36.86
C LEU A 283 -6.90 -34.20 36.25
N LEU A 284 -7.74 -35.21 36.10
CA LEU A 284 -9.12 -35.07 35.60
C LEU A 284 -9.95 -34.05 36.38
N GLU A 285 -9.69 -33.89 37.71
CA GLU A 285 -10.41 -32.93 38.55
C GLU A 285 -10.00 -31.47 38.29
N PHE A 286 -8.82 -31.25 37.72
CA PHE A 286 -8.30 -29.95 37.33
C PHE A 286 -8.49 -29.68 35.84
N ARG A 287 -9.21 -30.55 35.13
CA ARG A 287 -9.43 -30.47 33.69
C ARG A 287 -10.14 -29.19 33.30
N ARG A 288 -9.56 -28.50 32.30
CA ARG A 288 -10.20 -27.45 31.55
C ARG A 288 -10.45 -27.93 30.12
N ASP A 289 -11.57 -27.50 29.53
CA ASP A 289 -11.90 -27.89 28.17
C ASP A 289 -10.95 -27.27 27.16
N ILE A 290 -10.53 -28.06 26.18
CA ILE A 290 -9.68 -27.62 25.06
C ILE A 290 -10.48 -27.64 23.77
N MET A 291 -10.37 -26.61 22.98
CA MET A 291 -11.03 -26.56 21.67
C MET A 291 -10.20 -27.27 20.60
N ALA A 292 -10.87 -27.79 19.58
CA ALA A 292 -10.23 -28.34 18.40
C ALA A 292 -10.39 -27.40 17.21
N VAL A 293 -9.33 -27.22 16.44
CA VAL A 293 -9.31 -26.44 15.20
C VAL A 293 -8.74 -27.28 14.06
N ILE A 294 -9.27 -27.10 12.85
CA ILE A 294 -8.80 -27.83 11.67
C ILE A 294 -7.43 -27.30 11.25
N SER A 295 -6.54 -28.18 10.83
CA SER A 295 -5.15 -27.84 10.44
C SER A 295 -5.04 -26.81 9.31
N SER A 296 -6.05 -26.75 8.43
CA SER A 296 -6.17 -25.77 7.34
C SER A 296 -6.76 -24.40 7.76
N THR A 297 -7.11 -24.21 9.04
CA THR A 297 -7.69 -22.95 9.54
C THR A 297 -6.70 -21.80 9.36
N PRO A 298 -7.07 -20.70 8.68
CA PRO A 298 -6.23 -19.51 8.56
C PRO A 298 -5.95 -18.87 9.93
N LEU A 299 -4.74 -18.32 10.13
CA LEU A 299 -4.35 -17.73 11.43
C LEU A 299 -5.27 -16.57 11.85
N SER A 300 -5.78 -15.80 10.91
CA SER A 300 -6.75 -14.73 11.22
C SER A 300 -8.02 -15.27 11.89
N LYS A 301 -8.53 -16.41 11.42
CA LYS A 301 -9.71 -17.06 12.01
C LYS A 301 -9.37 -17.76 13.32
N LEU A 302 -8.19 -18.39 13.38
CA LEU A 302 -7.68 -19.00 14.59
C LEU A 302 -7.56 -17.99 15.74
N LEU A 303 -6.93 -16.82 15.47
CA LEU A 303 -6.80 -15.75 16.45
C LEU A 303 -8.16 -15.26 16.96
N GLU A 304 -9.09 -14.97 16.04
CA GLU A 304 -10.45 -14.55 16.37
C GLU A 304 -11.13 -15.59 17.27
N THR A 305 -11.04 -16.87 16.90
CA THR A 305 -11.66 -17.97 17.65
C THR A 305 -11.07 -18.13 19.06
N LEU A 306 -9.74 -18.06 19.19
CA LEU A 306 -9.07 -18.13 20.50
C LEU A 306 -9.48 -16.97 21.41
N LEU A 307 -9.57 -15.75 20.87
CA LEU A 307 -9.97 -14.56 21.63
C LEU A 307 -11.46 -14.59 22.03
N GLU A 308 -12.36 -14.95 21.12
CA GLU A 308 -13.80 -15.04 21.38
C GLU A 308 -14.12 -16.04 22.49
N HIS A 309 -13.46 -17.22 22.47
CA HIS A 309 -13.66 -18.28 23.46
C HIS A 309 -12.76 -18.14 24.70
N ARG A 310 -11.91 -17.09 24.75
CA ARG A 310 -10.94 -16.89 25.84
C ARG A 310 -10.03 -18.10 26.06
N GLN A 311 -9.68 -18.78 24.99
CA GLN A 311 -8.78 -19.92 24.99
C GLN A 311 -7.36 -19.50 24.59
N HIS A 312 -6.37 -20.05 25.28
CA HIS A 312 -4.96 -19.79 24.99
C HIS A 312 -4.27 -20.98 24.32
N ILE A 313 -4.96 -22.12 24.24
CA ILE A 313 -4.44 -23.34 23.62
C ILE A 313 -5.58 -24.03 22.87
N ALA A 314 -5.28 -24.63 21.72
CA ALA A 314 -6.19 -25.44 20.95
C ALA A 314 -5.48 -26.71 20.41
N VAL A 315 -6.22 -27.78 20.25
CA VAL A 315 -5.74 -28.97 19.53
C VAL A 315 -5.94 -28.75 18.04
N VAL A 316 -4.91 -28.99 17.26
CA VAL A 316 -4.98 -28.95 15.80
C VAL A 316 -5.27 -30.35 15.29
N VAL A 317 -6.39 -30.52 14.59
CA VAL A 317 -6.84 -31.80 14.06
C VAL A 317 -6.81 -31.83 12.53
N GLY A 318 -6.59 -33.01 11.97
CA GLY A 318 -6.78 -33.26 10.55
C GLY A 318 -8.25 -33.29 10.16
N GLU A 319 -8.54 -33.40 8.87
CA GLU A 319 -9.93 -33.51 8.34
C GLU A 319 -10.66 -34.75 8.83
N TYR A 320 -9.94 -35.78 9.25
CA TYR A 320 -10.51 -37.06 9.76
C TYR A 320 -10.47 -37.13 11.29
N GLY A 321 -10.17 -36.03 12.00
CA GLY A 321 -10.19 -35.97 13.46
C GLY A 321 -8.93 -36.46 14.15
N ASP A 322 -7.88 -36.82 13.41
CA ASP A 322 -6.58 -37.20 13.97
C ASP A 322 -5.83 -35.95 14.49
N THR A 323 -5.23 -36.08 15.66
CA THR A 323 -4.46 -34.97 16.24
C THR A 323 -3.15 -34.72 15.48
N LYS A 324 -2.99 -33.55 14.91
CA LYS A 324 -1.78 -33.09 14.21
C LYS A 324 -0.78 -32.41 15.16
N GLY A 325 -1.28 -31.74 16.19
CA GLY A 325 -0.48 -30.99 17.15
C GLY A 325 -1.32 -30.14 18.08
N VAL A 326 -0.69 -29.17 18.72
CA VAL A 326 -1.33 -28.11 19.49
C VAL A 326 -0.87 -26.75 18.99
N VAL A 327 -1.69 -25.73 19.19
CA VAL A 327 -1.35 -24.34 18.86
C VAL A 327 -1.78 -23.45 20.02
N THR A 328 -0.95 -22.49 20.34
CA THR A 328 -1.21 -21.52 21.41
C THR A 328 -1.48 -20.13 20.86
N LEU A 329 -2.02 -19.24 21.68
CA LEU A 329 -2.16 -17.83 21.34
C LEU A 329 -0.79 -17.17 21.14
N GLU A 330 0.20 -17.64 21.92
CA GLU A 330 1.60 -17.21 21.82
C GLU A 330 2.14 -17.47 20.40
N ASP A 331 2.00 -18.68 19.83
CA ASP A 331 2.44 -19.04 18.46
C ASP A 331 1.83 -18.11 17.40
N VAL A 332 0.56 -17.76 17.57
CA VAL A 332 -0.16 -16.86 16.67
C VAL A 332 0.40 -15.42 16.73
N VAL A 333 0.68 -14.93 17.96
CA VAL A 333 1.24 -13.60 18.17
C VAL A 333 2.69 -13.53 17.70
N GLU A 334 3.50 -14.55 17.97
CA GLU A 334 4.88 -14.66 17.46
C GLU A 334 4.93 -14.57 15.94
N THR A 335 4.07 -15.29 15.27
CA THR A 335 3.96 -15.24 13.80
C THR A 335 3.60 -13.84 13.31
N LEU A 336 2.70 -13.14 13.99
CA LEU A 336 2.30 -11.78 13.64
C LEU A 336 3.46 -10.79 13.85
N LEU A 337 4.13 -10.89 14.99
CA LEU A 337 5.25 -10.01 15.33
C LEU A 337 6.54 -10.37 14.57
N GLY A 338 6.63 -11.60 14.09
CA GLY A 338 7.82 -12.15 13.43
C GLY A 338 9.03 -12.32 14.35
N ILE A 339 8.75 -12.61 15.62
CA ILE A 339 9.73 -12.86 16.67
C ILE A 339 9.28 -14.07 17.49
N GLU A 340 10.24 -14.83 18.01
CA GLU A 340 9.98 -15.85 19.03
C GLU A 340 9.85 -15.18 20.40
N ILE A 341 8.82 -15.54 21.15
CA ILE A 341 8.60 -15.11 22.54
C ILE A 341 9.12 -16.22 23.42
N LEU A 342 10.34 -16.05 23.93
CA LEU A 342 10.97 -17.03 24.80
C LEU A 342 10.56 -16.77 26.25
N ASP A 343 10.06 -17.81 26.94
CA ASP A 343 9.87 -17.79 28.40
C ASP A 343 11.19 -18.13 29.07
N GLU A 344 11.40 -17.65 30.30
CA GLU A 344 12.64 -17.85 31.10
C GLU A 344 13.01 -19.33 31.30
N GLY A 345 12.05 -20.24 31.16
CA GLY A 345 12.20 -21.70 31.30
C GLY A 345 12.39 -22.47 30.00
N ASP A 346 12.31 -21.82 28.81
CA ASP A 346 12.32 -22.53 27.54
C ASP A 346 13.71 -23.07 27.20
N LYS A 347 13.78 -24.40 27.08
CA LYS A 347 15.00 -25.11 26.68
C LYS A 347 15.17 -25.20 25.16
N VAL A 348 14.13 -24.95 24.41
CA VAL A 348 14.08 -25.08 22.96
C VAL A 348 13.34 -23.88 22.39
N GLU A 349 14.00 -23.15 21.52
CA GLU A 349 13.47 -21.92 20.91
C GLU A 349 12.35 -22.21 19.89
N ASP A 350 12.45 -23.32 19.11
CA ASP A 350 11.51 -23.67 18.06
C ASP A 350 11.16 -25.16 18.13
N MET A 351 9.94 -25.44 18.57
CA MET A 351 9.42 -26.81 18.67
C MET A 351 9.21 -27.46 17.29
N GLN A 352 8.99 -26.71 16.24
CA GLN A 352 8.93 -27.25 14.89
C GLN A 352 10.30 -27.70 14.40
N GLN A 353 11.34 -26.92 14.69
CA GLN A 353 12.71 -27.28 14.38
C GLN A 353 13.12 -28.56 15.12
N LEU A 354 12.76 -28.67 16.40
CA LEU A 354 12.95 -29.90 17.18
C LEU A 354 12.25 -31.10 16.53
N ALA A 355 10.99 -30.92 16.13
CA ALA A 355 10.21 -31.97 15.46
C ALA A 355 10.90 -32.45 14.15
N ARG A 356 11.41 -31.52 13.36
CA ARG A 356 12.15 -31.83 12.13
C ARG A 356 13.43 -32.60 12.41
N GLN A 357 14.19 -32.21 13.45
CA GLN A 357 15.41 -32.90 13.85
C GLN A 357 15.10 -34.34 14.34
N MET A 358 14.04 -34.50 15.14
CA MET A 358 13.60 -35.83 15.61
C MET A 358 13.15 -36.72 14.47
N TRP A 359 12.42 -36.15 13.50
CA TRP A 359 12.04 -36.86 12.27
C TRP A 359 13.27 -37.28 11.45
N ALA A 360 14.23 -36.39 11.22
CA ALA A 360 15.44 -36.69 10.49
C ALA A 360 16.23 -37.85 11.14
N LYS A 361 16.42 -37.82 12.46
CA LYS A 361 17.07 -38.90 13.22
C LYS A 361 16.31 -40.21 13.14
N ARG A 362 14.97 -40.19 13.14
CA ARG A 362 14.13 -41.41 13.00
C ARG A 362 14.23 -41.96 11.58
N ALA A 363 14.14 -41.13 10.55
CA ALA A 363 14.25 -41.55 9.16
C ALA A 363 15.59 -42.20 8.86
N GLU A 364 16.68 -41.61 9.35
CA GLU A 364 18.03 -42.19 9.25
C GLU A 364 18.11 -43.59 9.87
N ARG A 365 17.55 -43.78 11.08
CA ARG A 365 17.49 -45.10 11.75
C ARG A 365 16.67 -46.14 10.97
N MET A 366 15.62 -45.69 10.24
CA MET A 366 14.78 -46.55 9.43
C MET A 366 15.33 -46.77 8.01
N GLY A 367 16.46 -46.17 7.62
CA GLY A 367 17.01 -46.23 6.29
C GLY A 367 16.19 -45.53 5.23
N ILE A 368 15.31 -44.60 5.62
CA ILE A 368 14.48 -43.81 4.70
C ILE A 368 15.35 -42.66 4.17
N ARG A 369 15.56 -42.60 2.85
CA ARG A 369 16.19 -41.46 2.20
C ARG A 369 15.19 -40.31 2.16
N ILE A 370 15.51 -39.23 2.85
CA ILE A 370 14.74 -37.97 2.79
C ILE A 370 15.30 -37.16 1.62
N GLU A 371 14.62 -37.12 0.48
CA GLU A 371 15.08 -36.39 -0.71
C GLU A 371 15.01 -34.87 -0.52
N THR A 372 14.10 -34.36 0.30
CA THR A 372 14.03 -32.95 0.71
C THR A 372 13.40 -32.85 2.10
N LEU A 373 14.19 -32.58 3.14
CA LEU A 373 13.61 -31.89 4.29
C LEU A 373 13.17 -30.51 3.78
N PRO A 374 11.92 -30.10 3.97
CA PRO A 374 11.58 -28.71 3.77
C PRO A 374 12.58 -27.91 4.61
N LYS A 375 13.40 -27.09 3.94
CA LYS A 375 14.27 -26.13 4.65
C LYS A 375 13.38 -25.47 5.70
N ALA A 376 13.92 -25.30 6.90
CA ALA A 376 13.29 -24.47 7.89
C ALA A 376 12.81 -23.22 7.13
N GLN A 377 11.52 -23.15 6.84
CA GLN A 377 10.92 -21.87 6.68
C GLN A 377 11.12 -21.28 8.06
N ASN A 378 12.20 -20.49 8.24
CA ASN A 378 12.12 -19.47 9.27
C ASN A 378 10.72 -18.92 9.08
N THR A 379 9.93 -18.84 10.10
CA THR A 379 8.57 -18.26 10.07
C THR A 379 8.65 -16.79 9.65
N VAL A 380 9.82 -16.35 9.27
CA VAL A 380 10.21 -15.22 8.45
C VAL A 380 9.99 -15.65 6.99
N LEU A 381 8.85 -15.26 6.45
CA LEU A 381 8.54 -15.37 5.03
C LEU A 381 9.75 -14.96 4.18
N PRO A 382 10.11 -15.71 3.09
CA PRO A 382 11.33 -15.49 2.35
C PRO A 382 11.41 -14.04 1.85
N PRO A 383 12.61 -13.45 1.79
CA PRO A 383 12.80 -12.19 1.10
C PRO A 383 12.42 -12.41 -0.37
N SER A 384 11.47 -11.61 -0.84
CA SER A 384 11.04 -11.52 -2.24
C SER A 384 12.15 -10.98 -3.11
#